data_f8aea6d03fa43bb4500d03f7134c4310
#
_entry.id   f8aea6d03fa43bb4500d03f7134c4310
#
_cell.length_a   1.000
_cell.length_b   1.000
_cell.length_c   1.000
_cell.angle_alpha   90.00
_cell.angle_beta   90.00
_cell.angle_gamma   90.00
#
_symmetry.space_group_name_H-M   'P 1'
#
loop_
_entity.id
_entity.type
_entity.pdbx_description
1 polymer ?
#
loop_
_entity_poly.entity_id
_entity_poly.type
_entity_poly.pdbx_seq_one_letter_code
_entity_poly.pdbx_strand_id
1 'polypeptide(L)'
;MPKLFIISAAICVLFSYNIPAAVAQAVLHQDLKETVAAEVLFANEPSTRIVPGTETEVNVQEITVSILEGTQKGRTVTFDNEMVPVEDGEHIFINYVKTFNGDEYFILMDVDRRGELIALGLLFVILLLWFAGIQGLRALLSLSISIAAIIFLLVPALLNGWNPALASLGIASIILAMVLFGTHGIKPRIIIAFAGTYIAVIITCLLAYFFTDAMKLSGLSSDEAIFLNFSTRGTLDFSGLLLGSIIIGILGILDDVSITQASVVQELKAANPNLSVRELYRRAISVGRDHVGSLVNTLALAYVGVSLPLILLFVRAESTISL
;
A
#
# COMPACT_ATOMS: atom_id res chain seq x y z
N MET A 1 -27.95 9.26 -11.31
CA MET A 1 -26.72 9.24 -10.52
C MET A 1 -26.88 9.01 -9.00
N PRO A 2 -27.97 9.37 -8.29
CA PRO A 2 -28.04 9.13 -6.84
C PRO A 2 -28.24 7.65 -6.43
N LYS A 3 -28.80 6.81 -7.29
CA LYS A 3 -29.10 5.41 -6.96
C LYS A 3 -27.87 4.49 -6.83
N LEU A 4 -26.76 4.80 -7.53
CA LEU A 4 -25.53 4.01 -7.43
C LEU A 4 -24.75 4.33 -6.13
N PHE A 5 -24.85 5.57 -5.65
CA PHE A 5 -24.24 5.99 -4.38
C PHE A 5 -24.93 5.33 -3.17
N ILE A 6 -26.25 5.11 -3.27
CA ILE A 6 -27.04 4.46 -2.22
C ILE A 6 -26.73 2.96 -2.15
N ILE A 7 -26.45 2.31 -3.28
CA ILE A 7 -26.09 0.88 -3.32
C ILE A 7 -24.67 0.67 -2.75
N SER A 8 -23.73 1.57 -3.06
CA SER A 8 -22.37 1.53 -2.49
C SER A 8 -22.38 1.75 -0.96
N ALA A 9 -23.16 2.70 -0.47
CA ALA A 9 -23.31 2.95 0.96
C ALA A 9 -24.02 1.80 1.69
N ALA A 10 -25.01 1.17 1.06
CA ALA A 10 -25.73 0.02 1.64
C ALA A 10 -24.84 -1.23 1.75
N ILE A 11 -23.93 -1.45 0.80
CA ILE A 11 -22.97 -2.57 0.86
C ILE A 11 -21.95 -2.33 1.99
N CYS A 12 -21.47 -1.10 2.19
CA CYS A 12 -20.60 -0.78 3.33
C CYS A 12 -21.27 -0.95 4.69
N VAL A 13 -22.57 -0.68 4.80
CA VAL A 13 -23.33 -0.81 6.05
C VAL A 13 -23.65 -2.27 6.39
N LEU A 14 -23.83 -3.14 5.40
CA LEU A 14 -24.14 -4.57 5.63
C LEU A 14 -22.93 -5.38 6.14
N PHE A 15 -21.70 -4.89 5.95
CA PHE A 15 -20.48 -5.54 6.42
C PHE A 15 -19.93 -4.97 7.74
N SER A 16 -20.55 -3.93 8.30
CA SER A 16 -20.10 -3.29 9.56
C SER A 16 -20.46 -4.08 10.83
N TYR A 17 -21.10 -5.22 10.73
CA TYR A 17 -21.50 -6.02 11.90
C TYR A 17 -20.57 -7.20 12.12
N ASN A 18 -19.92 -7.17 13.26
CA ASN A 18 -19.09 -8.18 13.91
C ASN A 18 -17.58 -8.07 13.66
N ILE A 19 -16.95 -7.11 14.33
CA ILE A 19 -15.59 -7.30 14.83
C ILE A 19 -15.75 -8.09 16.15
N PRO A 20 -15.41 -9.37 16.21
CA PRO A 20 -15.48 -10.08 17.49
C PRO A 20 -14.42 -9.49 18.42
N ALA A 21 -14.84 -9.10 19.63
CA ALA A 21 -14.00 -8.64 20.73
C ALA A 21 -13.12 -9.79 21.30
N ALA A 22 -12.47 -10.56 20.45
CA ALA A 22 -11.66 -11.72 20.82
C ALA A 22 -10.15 -11.39 21.02
N VAL A 23 -9.78 -10.10 21.10
CA VAL A 23 -8.39 -9.69 21.32
C VAL A 23 -8.06 -9.39 22.80
N ALA A 24 -9.01 -9.54 23.69
CA ALA A 24 -8.88 -9.10 25.09
C ALA A 24 -8.31 -10.14 26.07
N GLN A 25 -7.75 -11.27 25.66
CA GLN A 25 -7.25 -12.29 26.61
C GLN A 25 -5.87 -12.89 26.26
N ALA A 26 -4.87 -12.04 26.03
CA ALA A 26 -3.47 -12.49 26.06
C ALA A 26 -2.60 -11.44 26.74
N VAL A 27 -3.06 -10.88 27.87
CA VAL A 27 -2.25 -10.04 28.72
C VAL A 27 -1.61 -10.92 29.79
N LEU A 28 -0.59 -11.66 29.40
CA LEU A 28 0.35 -12.26 30.35
C LEU A 28 1.76 -12.02 29.79
N HIS A 29 2.46 -11.04 30.38
CA HIS A 29 3.88 -10.76 30.19
C HIS A 29 4.26 -10.11 28.84
N GLN A 30 3.56 -9.07 28.38
CA GLN A 30 4.05 -8.18 27.35
C GLN A 30 4.59 -6.90 27.97
N ASP A 31 5.75 -6.45 27.47
CA ASP A 31 6.25 -5.12 27.74
C ASP A 31 5.18 -4.10 27.35
N LEU A 32 4.90 -3.13 28.22
CA LEU A 32 4.00 -2.04 27.90
C LEU A 32 4.71 -1.17 26.85
N LYS A 33 4.18 -1.15 25.63
CA LYS A 33 4.69 -0.32 24.54
C LYS A 33 3.61 0.66 24.12
N GLU A 34 3.90 1.94 24.23
CA GLU A 34 3.00 3.02 23.84
C GLU A 34 3.75 4.00 22.95
N THR A 35 3.19 4.31 21.77
CA THR A 35 3.72 5.36 20.90
C THR A 35 2.98 6.66 21.21
N VAL A 36 3.71 7.70 21.56
CA VAL A 36 3.16 8.97 22.02
C VAL A 36 3.81 10.14 21.28
N ALA A 37 3.04 11.22 21.09
CA ALA A 37 3.57 12.47 20.56
C ALA A 37 4.34 13.21 21.65
N ALA A 38 5.46 13.80 21.27
CA ALA A 38 6.30 14.61 22.13
C ALA A 38 6.83 15.84 21.38
N GLU A 39 7.20 16.88 22.12
CA GLU A 39 7.86 18.08 21.61
C GLU A 39 9.30 18.13 22.13
N VAL A 40 10.23 18.40 21.24
CA VAL A 40 11.65 18.56 21.57
C VAL A 40 11.83 19.89 22.27
N LEU A 41 12.21 19.85 23.55
CA LEU A 41 12.50 21.05 24.33
C LEU A 41 13.93 21.51 24.13
N PHE A 42 14.85 20.56 24.01
CA PHE A 42 16.27 20.81 23.82
C PHE A 42 16.92 19.65 23.09
N ALA A 43 17.72 19.96 22.09
CA ALA A 43 18.48 18.98 21.29
C ALA A 43 19.97 19.40 21.27
N ASN A 44 20.84 18.54 21.74
CA ASN A 44 22.29 18.74 21.63
C ASN A 44 22.76 18.60 20.18
N GLU A 45 23.94 19.13 19.86
CA GLU A 45 24.57 18.85 18.58
C GLU A 45 24.86 17.35 18.44
N PRO A 46 24.60 16.74 17.24
CA PRO A 46 24.93 15.35 17.01
C PRO A 46 26.42 15.07 17.23
N SER A 47 26.73 14.03 17.96
CA SER A 47 28.09 13.54 18.20
C SER A 47 28.24 12.13 17.66
N THR A 48 29.47 11.74 17.28
CA THR A 48 29.75 10.40 16.81
C THR A 48 30.20 9.52 17.98
N ARG A 49 29.57 8.36 18.13
CA ARG A 49 29.92 7.33 19.12
C ARG A 49 30.25 6.02 18.41
N ILE A 50 31.30 5.33 18.84
CA ILE A 50 31.62 3.97 18.37
C ILE A 50 30.74 2.98 19.14
N VAL A 51 30.03 2.11 18.44
CA VAL A 51 29.23 1.05 19.07
C VAL A 51 30.16 0.08 19.79
N PRO A 52 29.98 -0.15 21.11
CA PRO A 52 30.86 -1.03 21.88
C PRO A 52 30.96 -2.43 21.27
N GLY A 53 32.21 -2.89 21.03
CA GLY A 53 32.45 -4.20 20.42
C GLY A 53 32.41 -4.26 18.90
N THR A 54 32.28 -3.12 18.24
CA THR A 54 32.32 -2.99 16.76
C THR A 54 33.23 -1.82 16.38
N GLU A 55 33.57 -1.69 15.07
CA GLU A 55 34.22 -0.51 14.51
C GLU A 55 33.20 0.46 13.88
N THR A 56 31.91 0.25 14.16
CA THR A 56 30.83 1.04 13.54
C THR A 56 30.63 2.34 14.32
N GLU A 57 30.75 3.45 13.61
CA GLU A 57 30.41 4.78 14.11
C GLU A 57 28.91 5.04 13.91
N VAL A 58 28.24 5.51 14.96
CA VAL A 58 26.83 5.96 14.92
C VAL A 58 26.75 7.42 15.37
N ASN A 59 25.90 8.18 14.72
CA ASN A 59 25.58 9.53 15.17
C ASN A 59 24.57 9.43 16.32
N VAL A 60 24.89 10.06 17.44
CA VAL A 60 24.06 10.09 18.63
C VAL A 60 23.79 11.54 18.99
N GLN A 61 22.52 11.86 19.22
CA GLN A 61 22.07 13.16 19.67
C GLN A 61 21.31 13.00 20.98
N GLU A 62 21.78 13.59 22.06
CA GLU A 62 21.00 13.64 23.28
C GLU A 62 19.88 14.66 23.15
N ILE A 63 18.63 14.22 23.37
CA ILE A 63 17.45 15.06 23.26
C ILE A 63 16.62 15.03 24.54
N THR A 64 16.07 16.18 24.89
CA THR A 64 15.12 16.35 26.00
C THR A 64 13.76 16.71 25.43
N VAL A 65 12.76 15.91 25.73
CA VAL A 65 11.43 16.05 25.14
C VAL A 65 10.34 16.13 26.21
N SER A 66 9.24 16.84 25.89
CA SER A 66 8.02 16.87 26.68
C SER A 66 6.96 15.99 26.03
N ILE A 67 6.43 15.03 26.79
CA ILE A 67 5.40 14.10 26.28
C ILE A 67 4.06 14.80 26.25
N LEU A 68 3.42 14.85 25.06
CA LEU A 68 2.16 15.59 24.84
C LEU A 68 0.92 14.71 25.04
N GLU A 69 1.03 13.39 24.86
CA GLU A 69 -0.09 12.46 24.86
C GLU A 69 0.28 11.18 25.66
N GLY A 70 -0.74 10.34 25.90
CA GLY A 70 -0.57 9.02 26.52
C GLY A 70 -0.50 9.02 28.03
N THR A 71 -0.08 7.88 28.59
CA THR A 71 -0.02 7.64 30.05
C THR A 71 1.03 8.49 30.77
N GLN A 72 2.03 8.97 30.04
CA GLN A 72 3.15 9.78 30.55
C GLN A 72 3.02 11.27 30.18
N LYS A 73 1.85 11.75 29.81
CA LYS A 73 1.60 13.15 29.40
C LYS A 73 2.13 14.13 30.44
N GLY A 74 2.87 15.16 29.95
CA GLY A 74 3.45 16.22 30.76
C GLY A 74 4.79 15.87 31.42
N ARG A 75 5.28 14.64 31.24
CA ARG A 75 6.61 14.24 31.71
C ARG A 75 7.69 14.72 30.74
N THR A 76 8.77 15.26 31.28
CA THR A 76 9.98 15.57 30.52
C THR A 76 10.97 14.45 30.67
N VAL A 77 11.54 13.99 29.56
CA VAL A 77 12.50 12.87 29.53
C VAL A 77 13.67 13.22 28.61
N THR A 78 14.86 12.72 28.98
CA THR A 78 16.09 12.87 28.18
C THR A 78 16.56 11.50 27.77
N PHE A 79 16.91 11.33 26.49
CA PHE A 79 17.44 10.06 25.97
C PHE A 79 18.29 10.28 24.72
N ASP A 80 19.09 9.29 24.39
CA ASP A 80 19.93 9.28 23.21
C ASP A 80 19.09 8.93 21.96
N ASN A 81 19.19 9.78 20.93
CA ASN A 81 18.59 9.58 19.61
C ASN A 81 19.67 9.18 18.60
N GLU A 82 19.52 8.03 17.99
CA GLU A 82 20.47 7.47 17.00
C GLU A 82 19.87 7.44 15.58
N MET A 83 18.66 7.98 15.38
CA MET A 83 17.96 7.86 14.09
C MET A 83 18.19 9.08 13.18
N VAL A 84 17.45 10.14 13.42
CA VAL A 84 17.47 11.36 12.61
C VAL A 84 17.69 12.56 13.51
N PRO A 85 18.65 13.44 13.22
CA PRO A 85 18.83 14.67 13.98
C PRO A 85 17.53 15.48 14.02
N VAL A 86 17.21 16.00 15.20
CA VAL A 86 16.03 16.84 15.45
C VAL A 86 16.45 18.18 16.05
N GLU A 87 15.61 19.18 15.87
CA GLU A 87 15.84 20.54 16.36
C GLU A 87 14.87 20.93 17.50
N ASP A 88 15.21 21.96 18.23
CA ASP A 88 14.36 22.48 19.31
C ASP A 88 13.00 22.94 18.75
N GLY A 89 11.92 22.54 19.42
CA GLY A 89 10.54 22.85 19.04
C GLY A 89 9.92 21.89 18.02
N GLU A 90 10.67 20.91 17.51
CA GLU A 90 10.09 19.91 16.61
C GLU A 90 9.15 18.96 17.35
N HIS A 91 8.08 18.56 16.64
CA HIS A 91 7.18 17.52 17.10
C HIS A 91 7.65 16.16 16.61
N ILE A 92 7.70 15.19 17.52
CA ILE A 92 8.19 13.83 17.25
C ILE A 92 7.25 12.77 17.82
N PHE A 93 7.37 11.56 17.33
CA PHE A 93 6.78 10.38 17.93
C PHE A 93 7.84 9.58 18.62
N ILE A 94 7.60 9.23 19.88
CA ILE A 94 8.48 8.38 20.68
C ILE A 94 7.75 7.11 21.12
N ASN A 95 8.48 6.00 21.21
CA ASN A 95 8.02 4.80 21.88
C ASN A 95 8.42 4.85 23.34
N TYR A 96 7.43 4.84 24.21
CA TYR A 96 7.61 4.49 25.62
C TYR A 96 7.50 2.98 25.78
N VAL A 97 8.55 2.35 26.28
CA VAL A 97 8.60 0.93 26.53
C VAL A 97 8.88 0.73 28.01
N LYS A 98 7.96 0.07 28.70
CA LYS A 98 8.17 -0.37 30.08
C LYS A 98 8.31 -1.88 30.09
N THR A 99 9.53 -2.34 30.42
CA THR A 99 9.82 -3.76 30.51
C THR A 99 9.16 -4.39 31.73
N PHE A 100 9.04 -5.69 31.71
CA PHE A 100 8.55 -6.47 32.85
C PHE A 100 9.36 -6.24 34.15
N ASN A 101 10.65 -5.94 34.02
CA ASN A 101 11.53 -5.64 35.15
C ASN A 101 11.30 -4.25 35.76
N GLY A 102 10.44 -3.43 35.12
CA GLY A 102 10.17 -2.05 35.56
C GLY A 102 11.06 -1.00 34.90
N ASP A 103 12.01 -1.40 34.06
CA ASP A 103 12.88 -0.46 33.32
C ASP A 103 12.07 0.27 32.27
N GLU A 104 12.33 1.56 32.13
CA GLU A 104 11.65 2.44 31.19
C GLU A 104 12.63 2.90 30.11
N TYR A 105 12.22 2.75 28.84
CA TYR A 105 13.01 3.18 27.69
C TYR A 105 12.17 4.11 26.81
N PHE A 106 12.84 5.13 26.30
CA PHE A 106 12.27 6.06 25.33
C PHE A 106 13.12 6.00 24.07
N ILE A 107 12.45 5.81 22.94
CA ILE A 107 13.12 5.64 21.64
C ILE A 107 12.41 6.52 20.64
N LEU A 108 13.15 7.37 19.91
CA LEU A 108 12.60 8.12 18.79
C LEU A 108 12.07 7.13 17.74
N MET A 109 10.84 7.34 17.29
CA MET A 109 10.24 6.54 16.21
C MET A 109 10.27 7.28 14.87
N ASP A 110 9.83 8.52 14.88
CA ASP A 110 9.81 9.36 13.68
C ASP A 110 9.57 10.84 14.06
N VAL A 111 9.88 11.73 13.13
CA VAL A 111 9.52 13.15 13.20
C VAL A 111 8.07 13.32 12.72
N ASP A 112 7.30 14.20 13.34
CA ASP A 112 5.93 14.49 12.91
C ASP A 112 5.91 15.32 11.62
N ARG A 113 5.82 14.65 10.51
CA ARG A 113 5.74 15.24 9.16
C ARG A 113 4.32 15.32 8.62
N ARG A 114 3.31 15.23 9.49
CA ARG A 114 1.90 15.23 9.05
C ARG A 114 1.54 16.52 8.30
N GLY A 115 2.07 17.67 8.74
CA GLY A 115 1.86 18.96 8.08
C GLY A 115 2.38 18.98 6.65
N GLU A 116 3.63 18.57 6.47
CA GLU A 116 4.33 18.50 5.18
C GLU A 116 3.67 17.49 4.24
N LEU A 117 3.29 16.33 4.76
CA LEU A 117 2.58 15.30 3.99
C LEU A 117 1.20 15.78 3.52
N ILE A 118 0.45 16.49 4.38
CA ILE A 118 -0.82 17.09 4.00
C ILE A 118 -0.61 18.18 2.94
N ALA A 119 0.40 19.05 3.12
CA ALA A 119 0.72 20.09 2.15
C ALA A 119 1.10 19.50 0.78
N LEU A 120 1.94 18.45 0.77
CA LEU A 120 2.31 17.73 -0.45
C LEU A 120 1.09 17.05 -1.10
N GLY A 121 0.23 16.42 -0.30
CA GLY A 121 -1.01 15.80 -0.77
C GLY A 121 -1.97 16.82 -1.38
N LEU A 122 -2.15 17.99 -0.75
CA LEU A 122 -2.95 19.07 -1.28
C LEU A 122 -2.36 19.63 -2.58
N LEU A 123 -1.05 19.83 -2.64
CA LEU A 123 -0.37 20.25 -3.86
C LEU A 123 -0.61 19.25 -5.00
N PHE A 124 -0.47 17.96 -4.72
CA PHE A 124 -0.76 16.90 -5.71
C PHE A 124 -2.22 16.98 -6.21
N VAL A 125 -3.18 17.13 -5.31
CA VAL A 125 -4.61 17.23 -5.67
C VAL A 125 -4.85 18.49 -6.52
N ILE A 126 -4.30 19.64 -6.16
CA ILE A 126 -4.42 20.89 -6.91
C ILE A 126 -3.85 20.74 -8.33
N LEU A 127 -2.63 20.19 -8.46
CA LEU A 127 -2.00 19.98 -9.75
C LEU A 127 -2.80 18.99 -10.62
N LEU A 128 -3.31 17.92 -10.03
CA LEU A 128 -4.13 16.94 -10.73
C LEU A 128 -5.44 17.57 -11.23
N LEU A 129 -6.12 18.36 -10.38
CA LEU A 129 -7.34 19.04 -10.78
C LEU A 129 -7.09 20.13 -11.83
N TRP A 130 -5.98 20.83 -11.74
CA TRP A 130 -5.59 21.83 -12.74
C TRP A 130 -5.32 21.20 -14.11
N PHE A 131 -4.63 20.05 -14.14
CA PHE A 131 -4.27 19.38 -15.39
C PHE A 131 -5.41 18.54 -15.98
N ALA A 132 -6.07 17.71 -15.15
CA ALA A 132 -7.06 16.73 -15.57
C ALA A 132 -8.52 17.18 -15.32
N GLY A 133 -8.74 18.31 -14.68
CA GLY A 133 -10.08 18.86 -14.41
C GLY A 133 -10.98 17.88 -13.66
N ILE A 134 -12.25 17.80 -14.06
CA ILE A 134 -13.24 16.91 -13.45
C ILE A 134 -12.87 15.43 -13.59
N GLN A 135 -12.07 15.08 -14.60
CA GLN A 135 -11.59 13.72 -14.82
C GLN A 135 -10.58 13.31 -13.75
N GLY A 136 -9.70 14.25 -13.33
CA GLY A 136 -8.80 14.05 -12.19
C GLY A 136 -9.54 13.82 -10.88
N LEU A 137 -10.64 14.57 -10.63
CA LEU A 137 -11.46 14.33 -9.45
C LEU A 137 -12.10 12.93 -9.44
N ARG A 138 -12.60 12.48 -10.60
CA ARG A 138 -13.16 11.12 -10.72
C ARG A 138 -12.11 10.05 -10.49
N ALA A 139 -10.88 10.25 -10.97
CA ALA A 139 -9.78 9.34 -10.74
C ALA A 139 -9.39 9.27 -9.24
N LEU A 140 -9.31 10.41 -8.54
CA LEU A 140 -9.08 10.45 -7.09
C LEU A 140 -10.18 9.74 -6.31
N LEU A 141 -11.44 9.98 -6.65
CA LEU A 141 -12.58 9.30 -6.02
C LEU A 141 -12.52 7.78 -6.25
N SER A 142 -12.21 7.37 -7.47
CA SER A 142 -12.05 5.96 -7.82
C SER A 142 -10.93 5.30 -7.00
N LEU A 143 -9.76 5.93 -6.92
CA LEU A 143 -8.63 5.47 -6.12
C LEU A 143 -9.01 5.38 -4.63
N SER A 144 -9.66 6.41 -4.09
CA SER A 144 -10.10 6.41 -2.69
C SER A 144 -11.10 5.29 -2.40
N ILE A 145 -12.03 5.02 -3.31
CA ILE A 145 -12.98 3.91 -3.19
C ILE A 145 -12.27 2.57 -3.25
N SER A 146 -11.28 2.41 -4.13
CA SER A 146 -10.49 1.18 -4.24
C SER A 146 -9.70 0.90 -2.96
N ILE A 147 -9.04 1.91 -2.41
CA ILE A 147 -8.31 1.80 -1.13
C ILE A 147 -9.27 1.49 0.01
N ALA A 148 -10.42 2.17 0.07
CA ALA A 148 -11.45 1.90 1.07
C ALA A 148 -11.98 0.45 0.95
N ALA A 149 -12.21 -0.06 -0.25
CA ALA A 149 -12.63 -1.44 -0.45
C ALA A 149 -11.56 -2.45 0.04
N ILE A 150 -10.28 -2.16 -0.19
CA ILE A 150 -9.20 -3.01 0.34
C ILE A 150 -9.22 -2.98 1.87
N ILE A 151 -9.25 -1.79 2.49
CA ILE A 151 -9.17 -1.65 3.95
C ILE A 151 -10.42 -2.20 4.65
N PHE A 152 -11.61 -1.91 4.13
CA PHE A 152 -12.87 -2.22 4.82
C PHE A 152 -13.53 -3.54 4.38
N LEU A 153 -13.13 -4.11 3.25
CA LEU A 153 -13.68 -5.39 2.78
C LEU A 153 -12.62 -6.49 2.76
N LEU A 154 -11.45 -6.25 2.11
CA LEU A 154 -10.44 -7.29 1.97
C LEU A 154 -9.75 -7.60 3.30
N VAL A 155 -9.24 -6.59 4.00
CA VAL A 155 -8.51 -6.81 5.25
C VAL A 155 -9.38 -7.54 6.30
N PRO A 156 -10.64 -7.13 6.57
CA PRO A 156 -11.50 -7.89 7.48
C PRO A 156 -11.81 -9.31 7.00
N ALA A 157 -11.99 -9.54 5.69
CA ALA A 157 -12.21 -10.88 5.16
C ALA A 157 -11.02 -11.81 5.44
N LEU A 158 -9.79 -11.29 5.24
CA LEU A 158 -8.56 -12.02 5.53
C LEU A 158 -8.41 -12.32 7.04
N LEU A 159 -8.67 -11.34 7.89
CA LEU A 159 -8.61 -11.50 9.35
C LEU A 159 -9.67 -12.48 9.87
N ASN A 160 -10.82 -12.62 9.18
CA ASN A 160 -11.84 -13.62 9.48
C ASN A 160 -11.53 -15.02 8.90
N GLY A 161 -10.34 -15.23 8.35
CA GLY A 161 -9.89 -16.53 7.87
C GLY A 161 -10.46 -16.95 6.52
N TRP A 162 -10.97 -16.01 5.71
CA TRP A 162 -11.35 -16.31 4.34
C TRP A 162 -10.13 -16.70 3.52
N ASN A 163 -10.34 -17.58 2.51
CA ASN A 163 -9.25 -17.91 1.60
C ASN A 163 -8.76 -16.63 0.89
N PRO A 164 -7.46 -16.25 1.05
CA PRO A 164 -6.97 -14.96 0.59
C PRO A 164 -7.08 -14.77 -0.93
N ALA A 165 -6.80 -15.81 -1.72
CA ALA A 165 -6.89 -15.73 -3.18
C ALA A 165 -8.34 -15.50 -3.65
N LEU A 166 -9.31 -16.22 -3.07
CA LEU A 166 -10.73 -16.07 -3.42
C LEU A 166 -11.30 -14.73 -2.94
N ALA A 167 -10.95 -14.31 -1.72
CA ALA A 167 -11.35 -13.00 -1.21
C ALA A 167 -10.81 -11.87 -2.08
N SER A 168 -9.52 -11.93 -2.44
CA SER A 168 -8.90 -10.93 -3.31
C SER A 168 -9.53 -10.91 -4.71
N LEU A 169 -9.78 -12.07 -5.32
CA LEU A 169 -10.44 -12.13 -6.62
C LEU A 169 -11.87 -11.55 -6.58
N GLY A 170 -12.64 -11.87 -5.54
CA GLY A 170 -13.98 -11.35 -5.36
C GLY A 170 -13.99 -9.83 -5.17
N ILE A 171 -13.13 -9.32 -4.31
CA ILE A 171 -13.05 -7.88 -4.01
C ILE A 171 -12.44 -7.12 -5.20
N ALA A 172 -11.43 -7.69 -5.89
CA ALA A 172 -10.91 -7.14 -7.14
C ALA A 172 -12.02 -6.98 -8.19
N SER A 173 -12.93 -7.95 -8.30
CA SER A 173 -14.08 -7.87 -9.21
C SER A 173 -15.05 -6.74 -8.84
N ILE A 174 -15.28 -6.54 -7.55
CA ILE A 174 -16.11 -5.43 -7.04
C ILE A 174 -15.43 -4.08 -7.31
N ILE A 175 -14.14 -3.96 -7.03
CA ILE A 175 -13.36 -2.74 -7.31
C ILE A 175 -13.40 -2.43 -8.80
N LEU A 176 -13.13 -3.41 -9.66
CA LEU A 176 -13.18 -3.24 -11.11
C LEU A 176 -14.54 -2.74 -11.59
N ALA A 177 -15.63 -3.32 -11.08
CA ALA A 177 -16.98 -2.90 -11.43
C ALA A 177 -17.25 -1.46 -10.94
N MET A 178 -16.88 -1.13 -9.71
CA MET A 178 -17.08 0.22 -9.15
C MET A 178 -16.27 1.27 -9.92
N VAL A 179 -15.02 0.98 -10.23
CA VAL A 179 -14.14 1.88 -10.97
C VAL A 179 -14.65 2.10 -12.38
N LEU A 180 -14.86 1.04 -13.16
CA LEU A 180 -15.28 1.14 -14.56
C LEU A 180 -16.67 1.76 -14.71
N PHE A 181 -17.65 1.25 -13.99
CA PHE A 181 -19.03 1.75 -14.11
C PHE A 181 -19.26 3.07 -13.39
N GLY A 182 -18.56 3.31 -12.29
CA GLY A 182 -18.66 4.55 -11.51
C GLY A 182 -18.05 5.76 -12.24
N THR A 183 -16.88 5.59 -12.86
CA THR A 183 -16.17 6.68 -13.55
C THR A 183 -16.69 6.92 -14.97
N HIS A 184 -17.01 5.86 -15.72
CA HIS A 184 -17.33 5.94 -17.16
C HIS A 184 -18.79 5.68 -17.49
N GLY A 185 -19.60 5.25 -16.50
CA GLY A 185 -21.02 4.91 -16.65
C GLY A 185 -21.24 3.56 -17.38
N ILE A 186 -22.49 3.12 -17.40
CA ILE A 186 -22.89 1.86 -18.04
C ILE A 186 -23.08 2.11 -19.53
N LYS A 187 -22.05 1.86 -20.31
CA LYS A 187 -22.05 1.96 -21.77
C LYS A 187 -21.56 0.64 -22.38
N PRO A 188 -21.99 0.23 -23.57
CA PRO A 188 -21.57 -1.06 -24.16
C PRO A 188 -20.07 -1.25 -24.23
N ARG A 189 -19.29 -0.19 -24.50
CA ARG A 189 -17.83 -0.22 -24.53
C ARG A 189 -17.21 -0.54 -23.15
N ILE A 190 -17.82 -0.01 -22.08
CA ILE A 190 -17.35 -0.23 -20.71
C ILE A 190 -17.66 -1.66 -20.26
N ILE A 191 -18.81 -2.21 -20.68
CA ILE A 191 -19.15 -3.62 -20.44
C ILE A 191 -18.14 -4.54 -21.12
N ILE A 192 -17.75 -4.22 -22.37
CA ILE A 192 -16.72 -5.00 -23.09
C ILE A 192 -15.35 -4.87 -22.41
N ALA A 193 -14.96 -3.66 -22.02
CA ALA A 193 -13.72 -3.45 -21.26
C ALA A 193 -13.73 -4.23 -19.96
N PHE A 194 -14.81 -4.14 -19.16
CA PHE A 194 -14.98 -4.92 -17.94
C PHE A 194 -14.83 -6.43 -18.18
N ALA A 195 -15.51 -6.97 -19.16
CA ALA A 195 -15.44 -8.40 -19.48
C ALA A 195 -14.02 -8.81 -19.89
N GLY A 196 -13.35 -8.01 -20.73
CA GLY A 196 -11.97 -8.26 -21.14
C GLY A 196 -10.99 -8.22 -19.98
N THR A 197 -11.08 -7.20 -19.13
CA THR A 197 -10.25 -7.08 -17.92
C THR A 197 -10.52 -8.22 -16.95
N TYR A 198 -11.76 -8.58 -16.74
CA TYR A 198 -12.13 -9.67 -15.84
C TYR A 198 -11.57 -11.03 -16.29
N ILE A 199 -11.64 -11.32 -17.59
CA ILE A 199 -11.01 -12.52 -18.17
C ILE A 199 -9.49 -12.48 -17.97
N ALA A 200 -8.85 -11.33 -18.20
CA ALA A 200 -7.41 -11.19 -17.99
C ALA A 200 -7.02 -11.40 -16.52
N VAL A 201 -7.80 -10.86 -15.57
CA VAL A 201 -7.59 -11.09 -14.13
C VAL A 201 -7.69 -12.58 -13.78
N ILE A 202 -8.69 -13.30 -14.32
CA ILE A 202 -8.83 -14.76 -14.11
C ILE A 202 -7.62 -15.51 -14.66
N ILE A 203 -7.18 -15.20 -15.88
CA ILE A 203 -6.00 -15.84 -16.49
C ILE A 203 -4.77 -15.59 -15.62
N THR A 204 -4.58 -14.37 -15.17
CA THR A 204 -3.45 -14.02 -14.30
C THR A 204 -3.53 -14.72 -12.95
N CYS A 205 -4.71 -14.82 -12.36
CA CYS A 205 -4.92 -15.56 -11.12
C CYS A 205 -4.51 -17.03 -11.28
N LEU A 206 -4.90 -17.69 -12.38
CA LEU A 206 -4.54 -19.07 -12.68
C LEU A 206 -3.03 -19.23 -12.89
N LEU A 207 -2.40 -18.31 -13.62
CA LEU A 207 -0.95 -18.32 -13.82
C LEU A 207 -0.21 -18.10 -12.50
N ALA A 208 -0.62 -17.11 -11.71
CA ALA A 208 -0.04 -16.81 -10.40
C ALA A 208 -0.16 -18.03 -9.46
N TYR A 209 -1.32 -18.67 -9.40
CA TYR A 209 -1.54 -19.88 -8.62
C TYR A 209 -0.58 -21.00 -9.04
N PHE A 210 -0.51 -21.29 -10.35
CA PHE A 210 0.38 -22.32 -10.89
C PHE A 210 1.85 -22.07 -10.56
N PHE A 211 2.32 -20.83 -10.76
CA PHE A 211 3.72 -20.49 -10.49
C PHE A 211 4.05 -20.41 -9.00
N THR A 212 3.13 -19.92 -8.17
CA THR A 212 3.31 -19.90 -6.71
C THR A 212 3.48 -21.33 -6.16
N ASP A 213 2.67 -22.26 -6.64
CA ASP A 213 2.78 -23.69 -6.26
C ASP A 213 4.04 -24.33 -6.83
N ALA A 214 4.31 -24.18 -8.13
CA ALA A 214 5.47 -24.77 -8.80
C ALA A 214 6.81 -24.29 -8.21
N MET A 215 6.91 -23.02 -7.83
CA MET A 215 8.11 -22.43 -7.23
C MET A 215 8.12 -22.53 -5.70
N LYS A 216 7.08 -23.11 -5.08
CA LYS A 216 6.91 -23.24 -3.62
C LYS A 216 7.07 -21.90 -2.89
N LEU A 217 6.46 -20.84 -3.42
CA LEU A 217 6.55 -19.52 -2.83
C LEU A 217 5.75 -19.47 -1.53
N SER A 218 6.45 -19.21 -0.42
CA SER A 218 5.84 -19.19 0.91
C SER A 218 5.07 -17.92 1.23
N GLY A 219 5.32 -16.83 0.51
CA GLY A 219 4.79 -15.51 0.84
C GLY A 219 5.47 -14.79 2.02
N LEU A 220 6.49 -15.42 2.62
CA LEU A 220 7.25 -14.89 3.76
C LEU A 220 8.56 -14.22 3.31
N SER A 221 8.50 -13.40 2.27
CA SER A 221 9.68 -12.79 1.66
C SER A 221 10.05 -11.41 2.22
N SER A 222 9.22 -10.83 3.08
CA SER A 222 9.49 -9.53 3.72
C SER A 222 9.43 -9.62 5.24
N ASP A 223 10.11 -8.69 5.92
CA ASP A 223 10.13 -8.62 7.38
C ASP A 223 8.72 -8.39 7.95
N GLU A 224 7.88 -7.62 7.26
CA GLU A 224 6.48 -7.38 7.65
C GLU A 224 5.66 -8.67 7.58
N ALA A 225 5.87 -9.50 6.55
CA ALA A 225 5.19 -10.79 6.41
C ALA A 225 5.62 -11.76 7.53
N ILE A 226 6.91 -11.78 7.86
CA ILE A 226 7.47 -12.58 8.96
C ILE A 226 6.87 -12.11 10.29
N PHE A 227 6.88 -10.80 10.56
CA PHE A 227 6.29 -10.22 11.78
C PHE A 227 4.78 -10.53 11.88
N LEU A 228 4.04 -10.38 10.77
CA LEU A 228 2.63 -10.72 10.72
C LEU A 228 2.37 -12.21 11.00
N ASN A 229 3.22 -13.10 10.49
CA ASN A 229 3.15 -14.53 10.75
C ASN A 229 3.29 -14.84 12.26
N PHE A 230 4.25 -14.21 12.93
CA PHE A 230 4.43 -14.36 14.38
C PHE A 230 3.23 -13.78 15.16
N SER A 231 2.76 -12.59 14.81
CA SER A 231 1.66 -11.92 15.50
C SER A 231 0.33 -12.68 15.35
N THR A 232 0.11 -13.34 14.22
CA THR A 232 -1.08 -14.16 13.95
C THR A 232 -0.89 -15.63 14.35
N ARG A 233 0.25 -15.99 14.95
CA ARG A 233 0.59 -17.36 15.36
C ARG A 233 0.48 -18.38 14.22
N GLY A 234 0.80 -17.98 13.00
CA GLY A 234 0.76 -18.85 11.83
C GLY A 234 -0.64 -19.24 11.36
N THR A 235 -1.69 -18.52 11.76
CA THR A 235 -3.07 -18.82 11.35
C THR A 235 -3.42 -18.31 9.96
N LEU A 236 -2.61 -17.40 9.39
CA LEU A 236 -2.82 -16.85 8.06
C LEU A 236 -2.13 -17.70 6.98
N ASP A 237 -2.81 -17.85 5.85
CA ASP A 237 -2.23 -18.44 4.64
C ASP A 237 -1.41 -17.40 3.87
N PHE A 238 -0.09 -17.38 4.07
CA PHE A 238 0.81 -16.41 3.43
C PHE A 238 1.01 -16.64 1.95
N SER A 239 0.94 -17.90 1.48
CA SER A 239 0.97 -18.20 0.06
C SER A 239 -0.27 -17.66 -0.65
N GLY A 240 -1.44 -17.85 -0.04
CA GLY A 240 -2.68 -17.25 -0.52
C GLY A 240 -2.68 -15.73 -0.43
N LEU A 241 -2.03 -15.13 0.59
CA LEU A 241 -1.87 -13.68 0.72
C LEU A 241 -0.99 -13.10 -0.41
N LEU A 242 0.10 -13.80 -0.76
CA LEU A 242 0.93 -13.46 -1.91
C LEU A 242 0.12 -13.47 -3.21
N LEU A 243 -0.70 -14.52 -3.44
CA LEU A 243 -1.61 -14.57 -4.58
C LEU A 243 -2.59 -13.41 -4.59
N GLY A 244 -3.18 -13.10 -3.45
CA GLY A 244 -4.08 -11.97 -3.30
C GLY A 244 -3.41 -10.64 -3.64
N SER A 245 -2.19 -10.44 -3.20
CA SER A 245 -1.39 -9.24 -3.49
C SER A 245 -1.10 -9.10 -4.98
N ILE A 246 -0.77 -10.21 -5.66
CA ILE A 246 -0.58 -10.24 -7.12
C ILE A 246 -1.88 -9.86 -7.84
N ILE A 247 -3.03 -10.41 -7.43
CA ILE A 247 -4.33 -10.11 -8.04
C ILE A 247 -4.67 -8.62 -7.92
N ILE A 248 -4.51 -8.03 -6.72
CA ILE A 248 -4.79 -6.62 -6.48
C ILE A 248 -3.81 -5.71 -7.25
N GLY A 249 -2.52 -6.06 -7.27
CA GLY A 249 -1.51 -5.28 -7.99
C GLY A 249 -1.75 -5.24 -9.49
N ILE A 250 -2.08 -6.39 -10.08
CA ILE A 250 -2.36 -6.48 -11.53
C ILE A 250 -3.69 -5.83 -11.90
N LEU A 251 -4.68 -5.84 -11.01
CA LEU A 251 -5.96 -5.20 -11.27
C LEU A 251 -5.79 -3.74 -11.68
N GLY A 252 -4.96 -2.97 -10.95
CA GLY A 252 -4.73 -1.56 -11.27
C GLY A 252 -4.12 -1.35 -12.66
N ILE A 253 -3.20 -2.24 -13.06
CA ILE A 253 -2.57 -2.18 -14.39
C ILE A 253 -3.56 -2.54 -15.50
N LEU A 254 -4.32 -3.61 -15.31
CA LEU A 254 -5.26 -4.10 -16.32
C LEU A 254 -6.44 -3.14 -16.52
N ASP A 255 -6.90 -2.47 -15.46
CA ASP A 255 -7.96 -1.47 -15.53
C ASP A 255 -7.53 -0.30 -16.41
N ASP A 256 -6.34 0.28 -16.19
CA ASP A 256 -5.81 1.39 -16.98
C ASP A 256 -5.62 1.03 -18.47
N VAL A 257 -5.01 -0.13 -18.73
CA VAL A 257 -4.82 -0.63 -20.10
C VAL A 257 -6.16 -0.83 -20.81
N SER A 258 -7.16 -1.39 -20.13
CA SER A 258 -8.47 -1.69 -20.72
C SER A 258 -9.25 -0.44 -21.05
N ILE A 259 -9.24 0.57 -20.16
CA ILE A 259 -9.92 1.85 -20.39
C ILE A 259 -9.25 2.61 -21.53
N THR A 260 -7.93 2.70 -21.51
CA THR A 260 -7.14 3.37 -22.54
C THR A 260 -7.38 2.72 -23.90
N GLN A 261 -7.32 1.40 -23.97
CA GLN A 261 -7.54 0.66 -25.20
C GLN A 261 -8.98 0.84 -25.74
N ALA A 262 -9.98 0.81 -24.88
CA ALA A 262 -11.37 1.07 -25.28
C ALA A 262 -11.57 2.49 -25.82
N SER A 263 -10.87 3.47 -25.24
CA SER A 263 -10.90 4.86 -25.70
C SER A 263 -10.20 5.02 -27.05
N VAL A 264 -9.04 4.40 -27.24
CA VAL A 264 -8.32 4.39 -28.53
C VAL A 264 -9.20 3.83 -29.66
N VAL A 265 -9.87 2.69 -29.42
CA VAL A 265 -10.78 2.10 -30.42
C VAL A 265 -11.90 3.07 -30.76
N GLN A 266 -12.47 3.76 -29.77
CA GLN A 266 -13.53 4.73 -29.98
C GLN A 266 -13.06 5.93 -30.81
N GLU A 267 -11.91 6.52 -30.45
CA GLU A 267 -11.37 7.68 -31.17
C GLU A 267 -10.98 7.34 -32.60
N LEU A 268 -10.36 6.20 -32.85
CA LEU A 268 -10.06 5.74 -34.21
C LEU A 268 -11.31 5.55 -35.02
N LYS A 269 -12.41 5.01 -34.47
CA LYS A 269 -13.68 4.84 -35.17
C LYS A 269 -14.40 6.16 -35.39
N ALA A 270 -14.30 7.11 -34.45
CA ALA A 270 -14.87 8.45 -34.63
C ALA A 270 -14.13 9.26 -35.70
N ALA A 271 -12.78 9.16 -35.71
CA ALA A 271 -11.96 9.84 -36.71
C ALA A 271 -12.20 9.32 -38.15
N ASN A 272 -12.45 8.02 -38.31
CA ASN A 272 -12.80 7.43 -39.61
C ASN A 272 -13.86 6.34 -39.47
N PRO A 273 -15.16 6.71 -39.65
CA PRO A 273 -16.28 5.77 -39.58
C PRO A 273 -16.23 4.62 -40.58
N ASN A 274 -15.49 4.79 -41.68
CA ASN A 274 -15.41 3.80 -42.78
C ASN A 274 -14.30 2.74 -42.54
N LEU A 275 -13.54 2.80 -41.44
CA LEU A 275 -12.57 1.77 -41.14
C LEU A 275 -13.24 0.39 -41.02
N SER A 276 -12.66 -0.58 -41.72
CA SER A 276 -13.03 -1.99 -41.53
C SER A 276 -12.65 -2.45 -40.13
N VAL A 277 -13.34 -3.46 -39.60
CA VAL A 277 -13.04 -4.05 -38.27
C VAL A 277 -11.59 -4.52 -38.18
N ARG A 278 -11.08 -5.14 -39.27
CA ARG A 278 -9.69 -5.64 -39.31
C ARG A 278 -8.67 -4.49 -39.24
N GLU A 279 -8.90 -3.39 -39.93
CA GLU A 279 -8.01 -2.23 -39.92
C GLU A 279 -8.09 -1.49 -38.61
N LEU A 280 -9.29 -1.33 -38.03
CA LEU A 280 -9.49 -0.76 -36.70
C LEU A 280 -8.74 -1.56 -35.64
N TYR A 281 -8.87 -2.89 -35.65
CA TYR A 281 -8.14 -3.79 -34.75
C TYR A 281 -6.63 -3.63 -34.88
N ARG A 282 -6.10 -3.64 -36.13
CA ARG A 282 -4.66 -3.52 -36.38
C ARG A 282 -4.09 -2.20 -35.83
N ARG A 283 -4.79 -1.09 -36.05
CA ARG A 283 -4.36 0.22 -35.55
C ARG A 283 -4.45 0.32 -34.03
N ALA A 284 -5.56 -0.13 -33.45
CA ALA A 284 -5.73 -0.13 -32.01
C ALA A 284 -4.69 -0.97 -31.28
N ILE A 285 -4.39 -2.19 -31.79
CA ILE A 285 -3.36 -3.06 -31.22
C ILE A 285 -1.95 -2.45 -31.35
N SER A 286 -1.67 -1.72 -32.43
CA SER A 286 -0.38 -1.03 -32.56
C SER A 286 -0.17 -0.03 -31.43
N VAL A 287 -1.18 0.85 -31.17
CA VAL A 287 -1.13 1.80 -30.05
C VAL A 287 -1.06 1.08 -28.70
N GLY A 288 -1.82 -0.02 -28.54
CA GLY A 288 -1.80 -0.79 -27.29
C GLY A 288 -0.45 -1.43 -26.99
N ARG A 289 0.27 -1.92 -28.01
CA ARG A 289 1.63 -2.48 -27.83
C ARG A 289 2.63 -1.44 -27.32
N ASP A 290 2.59 -0.23 -27.89
CA ASP A 290 3.46 0.85 -27.47
C ASP A 290 3.15 1.28 -26.03
N HIS A 291 1.86 1.33 -25.67
CA HIS A 291 1.43 1.63 -24.30
C HIS A 291 1.87 0.55 -23.30
N VAL A 292 1.66 -0.72 -23.58
CA VAL A 292 2.11 -1.84 -22.73
C VAL A 292 3.63 -1.85 -22.59
N GLY A 293 4.39 -1.62 -23.67
CA GLY A 293 5.85 -1.52 -23.59
C GLY A 293 6.32 -0.40 -22.66
N SER A 294 5.69 0.76 -22.71
CA SER A 294 5.96 1.88 -21.80
C SER A 294 5.62 1.54 -20.35
N LEU A 295 4.46 0.93 -20.10
CA LEU A 295 4.04 0.51 -18.76
C LEU A 295 5.01 -0.49 -18.13
N VAL A 296 5.43 -1.50 -18.86
CA VAL A 296 6.40 -2.51 -18.37
C VAL A 296 7.69 -1.83 -17.91
N ASN A 297 8.24 -0.91 -18.74
CA ASN A 297 9.44 -0.19 -18.38
C ASN A 297 9.26 0.69 -17.13
N THR A 298 8.15 1.44 -17.06
CA THR A 298 7.83 2.31 -15.93
C THR A 298 7.69 1.51 -14.63
N LEU A 299 6.95 0.40 -14.67
CA LEU A 299 6.75 -0.46 -13.50
C LEU A 299 8.04 -1.14 -13.05
N ALA A 300 8.83 -1.65 -13.99
CA ALA A 300 10.13 -2.25 -13.67
C ALA A 300 11.03 -1.25 -12.95
N LEU A 301 11.17 -0.03 -13.48
CA LEU A 301 11.99 1.02 -12.88
C LEU A 301 11.43 1.49 -11.53
N ALA A 302 10.11 1.59 -11.37
CA ALA A 302 9.49 1.95 -10.11
C ALA A 302 9.80 0.90 -9.02
N TYR A 303 9.66 -0.39 -9.34
CA TYR A 303 9.98 -1.47 -8.40
C TYR A 303 11.48 -1.54 -8.08
N VAL A 304 12.37 -1.37 -9.08
CA VAL A 304 13.82 -1.28 -8.87
C VAL A 304 14.15 -0.12 -7.94
N GLY A 305 13.51 1.05 -8.14
CA GLY A 305 13.71 2.22 -7.29
C GLY A 305 13.34 1.98 -5.83
N VAL A 306 12.18 1.39 -5.57
CA VAL A 306 11.74 1.04 -4.21
C VAL A 306 12.65 -0.03 -3.59
N SER A 307 13.16 -0.97 -4.39
CA SER A 307 14.01 -2.08 -3.92
C SER A 307 15.51 -1.74 -3.94
N LEU A 308 15.91 -0.50 -4.19
CA LEU A 308 17.32 -0.12 -4.31
C LEU A 308 18.16 -0.47 -3.07
N PRO A 309 17.71 -0.25 -1.82
CA PRO A 309 18.45 -0.68 -0.63
C PRO A 309 18.71 -2.19 -0.59
N LEU A 310 17.72 -2.99 -0.99
CA LEU A 310 17.83 -4.46 -1.07
C LEU A 310 18.85 -4.89 -2.14
N ILE A 311 18.84 -4.24 -3.31
CA ILE A 311 19.81 -4.50 -4.39
C ILE A 311 21.22 -4.19 -3.90
N LEU A 312 21.42 -3.05 -3.21
CA LEU A 312 22.70 -2.69 -2.63
C LEU A 312 23.17 -3.69 -1.57
N LEU A 313 22.26 -4.20 -0.76
CA LEU A 313 22.55 -5.24 0.23
C LEU A 313 23.07 -6.50 -0.45
N PHE A 314 22.42 -6.97 -1.52
CA PHE A 314 22.87 -8.15 -2.28
C PHE A 314 24.24 -7.95 -2.91
N VAL A 315 24.51 -6.78 -3.49
CA VAL A 315 25.82 -6.47 -4.11
C VAL A 315 26.92 -6.44 -3.04
N ARG A 316 26.62 -5.92 -1.83
CA ARG A 316 27.61 -5.81 -0.75
C ARG A 316 27.85 -7.14 -0.01
N ALA A 317 26.85 -8.01 0.04
CA ALA A 317 26.91 -9.23 0.86
C ALA A 317 27.88 -10.30 0.33
N GLU A 318 28.62 -10.08 -0.77
CA GLU A 318 29.55 -11.01 -1.42
C GLU A 318 29.01 -12.47 -1.54
N SER A 319 27.71 -12.65 -1.33
CA SER A 319 27.08 -13.95 -1.42
C SER A 319 27.02 -14.32 -2.89
N THR A 320 27.74 -15.36 -3.28
CA THR A 320 27.61 -16.01 -4.57
C THR A 320 26.17 -16.49 -4.69
N ILE A 321 25.31 -15.68 -5.29
CA ILE A 321 24.01 -16.15 -5.74
C ILE A 321 24.31 -17.04 -6.94
N SER A 322 24.46 -18.33 -6.70
CA SER A 322 24.37 -19.31 -7.78
C SER A 322 22.92 -19.39 -8.19
N LEU A 323 22.57 -18.74 -9.29
CA LEU A 323 21.29 -18.92 -9.99
C LEU A 323 21.17 -20.32 -10.54
#